data_5577031f779af03a7f53e4e93de83a23
#
_entry.id   5577031f779af03a7f53e4e93de83a23
#
_cell.length_a   1.000
_cell.length_b   1.000
_cell.length_c   1.000
_cell.angle_alpha   90.00
_cell.angle_beta   90.00
_cell.angle_gamma   90.00
#
_symmetry.space_group_name_H-M   'P 1'
#
loop_
_entity.id
_entity.type
_entity.pdbx_description
1 polymer ?
#
loop_
_entity_poly.entity_id
_entity_poly.type
_entity_poly.pdbx_seq_one_letter_code
_entity_poly.pdbx_strand_id
1 'polypeptide(L)'
;MSKVVVISGHPNLDSSYTNKVILQQLTQDVESIDVRRLDALYADYQIDVEAEQKALLDAQVVILQFPFYWYSVPALMKKWIDDVFSFNFAYGPEGDKLKGKDFIISTTIGGPAESYDPLGYNHFTVEQLLHPIQQLAYLAGMNYQKPVYTNGMVYIPGVYNTQEGVEEKARDHADRIVQQVSHLLESSEAKITALVRTWFEQMDKLEEDSGIFHPMLRNDVVITAPEGEFQGIAGFNDWYKMLRETFKPNCTHQLEQIVVKQQGEAHIAELRVRLIAETTQGESINVLVNEEWKVDLDNGQPRIESYKVEPVVS
;
A
#
# COMPACT_ATOMS: atom_id res chain seq x y z
N MET A 1 -3.65 -2.24 13.11
CA MET A 1 -2.77 -1.60 12.09
C MET A 1 -3.66 -0.91 11.07
N SER A 2 -3.33 0.30 10.68
CA SER A 2 -4.15 1.08 9.73
C SER A 2 -3.90 0.57 8.32
N LYS A 3 -4.96 0.19 7.60
CA LYS A 3 -4.83 -0.26 6.19
C LYS A 3 -4.65 0.91 5.22
N VAL A 4 -5.11 2.09 5.61
CA VAL A 4 -5.06 3.32 4.80
C VAL A 4 -4.35 4.40 5.57
N VAL A 5 -3.35 5.03 4.96
CA VAL A 5 -2.69 6.22 5.49
C VAL A 5 -2.95 7.41 4.58
N VAL A 6 -3.43 8.49 5.16
CA VAL A 6 -3.64 9.77 4.46
C VAL A 6 -2.65 10.79 4.95
N ILE A 7 -1.77 11.25 4.07
CA ILE A 7 -0.85 12.36 4.34
C ILE A 7 -1.52 13.66 3.92
N SER A 8 -1.93 14.45 4.90
CA SER A 8 -2.60 15.73 4.66
C SER A 8 -1.60 16.87 4.59
N GLY A 9 -1.42 17.43 3.40
CA GLY A 9 -0.47 18.52 3.12
C GLY A 9 -1.08 19.91 3.12
N HIS A 10 -2.33 20.11 3.58
CA HIS A 10 -2.88 21.45 3.66
C HIS A 10 -2.14 22.27 4.73
N PRO A 11 -1.61 23.48 4.43
CA PRO A 11 -0.76 24.23 5.36
C PRO A 11 -1.49 24.78 6.59
N ASN A 12 -2.82 24.87 6.54
CA ASN A 12 -3.70 25.24 7.64
C ASN A 12 -5.07 24.61 7.40
N LEU A 13 -5.20 23.32 7.76
CA LEU A 13 -6.38 22.52 7.48
C LEU A 13 -7.65 23.09 8.13
N ASP A 14 -7.53 23.66 9.32
CA ASP A 14 -8.68 24.15 10.07
C ASP A 14 -9.38 25.33 9.37
N SER A 15 -8.68 26.07 8.52
CA SER A 15 -9.23 27.13 7.69
C SER A 15 -9.77 26.69 6.32
N SER A 16 -9.61 25.40 5.96
CA SER A 16 -10.02 24.87 4.67
C SER A 16 -11.51 24.53 4.60
N TYR A 17 -12.22 25.05 3.62
CA TYR A 17 -13.62 24.68 3.33
C TYR A 17 -13.75 23.36 2.58
N THR A 18 -12.69 22.87 1.98
CA THR A 18 -12.71 21.69 1.11
C THR A 18 -11.88 20.54 1.65
N ASN A 19 -10.57 20.71 1.88
CA ASN A 19 -9.71 19.62 2.38
C ASN A 19 -10.15 19.11 3.75
N LYS A 20 -10.66 19.99 4.61
CA LYS A 20 -11.20 19.60 5.92
C LYS A 20 -12.42 18.69 5.76
N VAL A 21 -13.36 19.03 4.87
CA VAL A 21 -14.57 18.22 4.60
C VAL A 21 -14.18 16.86 4.04
N ILE A 22 -13.24 16.83 3.07
CA ILE A 22 -12.73 15.56 2.51
C ILE A 22 -12.18 14.66 3.62
N LEU A 23 -11.27 15.18 4.45
CA LEU A 23 -10.64 14.37 5.50
C LEU A 23 -11.62 13.92 6.57
N GLN A 24 -12.61 14.77 6.94
CA GLN A 24 -13.66 14.38 7.88
C GLN A 24 -14.47 13.19 7.35
N GLN A 25 -14.89 13.25 6.09
CA GLN A 25 -15.65 12.16 5.48
C GLN A 25 -14.81 10.89 5.34
N LEU A 26 -13.56 10.99 4.88
CA LEU A 26 -12.66 9.83 4.81
C LEU A 26 -12.50 9.15 6.18
N THR A 27 -12.37 9.94 7.24
CA THR A 27 -12.25 9.40 8.61
C THR A 27 -13.53 8.69 9.08
N GLN A 28 -14.70 9.10 8.58
CA GLN A 28 -15.99 8.49 8.93
C GLN A 28 -16.26 7.21 8.12
N ASP A 29 -15.91 7.21 6.82
CA ASP A 29 -16.38 6.21 5.86
C ASP A 29 -15.33 5.14 5.52
N VAL A 30 -14.05 5.36 5.87
CA VAL A 30 -12.96 4.41 5.64
C VAL A 30 -12.54 3.76 6.95
N GLU A 31 -12.73 2.45 7.04
CA GLU A 31 -12.25 1.68 8.19
C GLU A 31 -10.72 1.61 8.23
N SER A 32 -10.15 1.56 9.44
CA SER A 32 -8.70 1.39 9.64
C SER A 32 -7.84 2.46 8.92
N ILE A 33 -8.27 3.73 8.98
CA ILE A 33 -7.58 4.89 8.43
C ILE A 33 -6.70 5.57 9.48
N ASP A 34 -5.48 6.00 9.08
CA ASP A 34 -4.62 6.92 9.84
C ASP A 34 -4.46 8.22 9.04
N VAL A 35 -4.86 9.35 9.60
CA VAL A 35 -4.75 10.67 8.97
C VAL A 35 -3.61 11.45 9.60
N ARG A 36 -2.52 11.60 8.84
CA ARG A 36 -1.31 12.33 9.22
C ARG A 36 -1.45 13.80 8.80
N ARG A 37 -1.90 14.66 9.70
CA ARG A 37 -2.02 16.11 9.47
C ARG A 37 -0.66 16.77 9.62
N LEU A 38 0.03 17.05 8.51
CA LEU A 38 1.36 17.63 8.53
C LEU A 38 1.38 19.03 9.17
N ASP A 39 0.34 19.83 8.98
CA ASP A 39 0.19 21.16 9.58
C ASP A 39 0.15 21.14 11.10
N ALA A 40 -0.41 20.07 11.70
CA ALA A 40 -0.49 19.90 13.13
C ALA A 40 0.73 19.18 13.71
N LEU A 41 1.25 18.16 13.00
CA LEU A 41 2.36 17.33 13.47
C LEU A 41 3.70 18.05 13.35
N TYR A 42 3.89 18.85 12.28
CA TYR A 42 5.19 19.40 11.88
C TYR A 42 5.12 20.88 11.51
N ALA A 43 4.42 21.67 12.33
CA ALA A 43 4.30 23.12 12.11
C ALA A 43 5.66 23.85 12.04
N ASP A 44 6.69 23.26 12.65
CA ASP A 44 8.09 23.75 12.67
C ASP A 44 8.95 23.16 11.54
N TYR A 45 8.35 22.36 10.64
CA TYR A 45 9.04 21.65 9.53
C TYR A 45 10.08 20.61 9.99
N GLN A 46 10.05 20.16 11.25
CA GLN A 46 10.89 19.07 11.74
C GLN A 46 10.14 17.76 11.65
N ILE A 47 10.38 17.00 10.59
CA ILE A 47 9.66 15.74 10.31
C ILE A 47 10.25 14.61 11.19
N ASP A 48 9.41 13.91 11.93
CA ASP A 48 9.74 12.64 12.58
C ASP A 48 9.70 11.52 11.55
N VAL A 49 10.84 11.28 10.90
CA VAL A 49 10.97 10.34 9.79
C VAL A 49 10.62 8.92 10.23
N GLU A 50 11.02 8.48 11.42
CA GLU A 50 10.73 7.12 11.92
C GLU A 50 9.24 6.91 12.13
N ALA A 51 8.54 7.89 12.72
CA ALA A 51 7.09 7.81 12.92
C ALA A 51 6.34 7.77 11.59
N GLU A 52 6.76 8.56 10.60
CA GLU A 52 6.13 8.59 9.28
C GLU A 52 6.40 7.32 8.48
N GLN A 53 7.64 6.83 8.49
CA GLN A 53 7.99 5.57 7.84
C GLN A 53 7.24 4.39 8.47
N LYS A 54 7.10 4.35 9.78
CA LYS A 54 6.32 3.32 10.47
C LYS A 54 4.85 3.35 10.05
N ALA A 55 4.23 4.53 9.97
CA ALA A 55 2.85 4.65 9.48
C ALA A 55 2.69 4.14 8.04
N LEU A 56 3.68 4.41 7.17
CA LEU A 56 3.70 3.92 5.80
C LEU A 56 3.88 2.41 5.71
N LEU A 57 4.70 1.80 6.59
CA LEU A 57 4.92 0.35 6.59
C LEU A 57 3.63 -0.43 6.82
N ASP A 58 2.79 0.03 7.75
CA ASP A 58 1.54 -0.63 8.12
C ASP A 58 0.43 -0.48 7.06
N ALA A 59 0.56 0.49 6.14
CA ALA A 59 -0.46 0.80 5.16
C ALA A 59 -0.44 -0.13 3.93
N GLN A 60 -1.63 -0.44 3.40
CA GLN A 60 -1.83 -1.01 2.06
C GLN A 60 -2.04 0.10 1.02
N VAL A 61 -2.81 1.13 1.40
CA VAL A 61 -3.11 2.29 0.56
C VAL A 61 -2.52 3.55 1.17
N VAL A 62 -1.77 4.31 0.39
CA VAL A 62 -1.20 5.62 0.76
C VAL A 62 -1.85 6.70 -0.07
N ILE A 63 -2.44 7.70 0.58
CA ILE A 63 -3.11 8.83 -0.07
C ILE A 63 -2.36 10.11 0.26
N LEU A 64 -1.94 10.86 -0.76
CA LEU A 64 -1.49 12.24 -0.58
C LEU A 64 -2.68 13.18 -0.83
N GLN A 65 -3.20 13.81 0.24
CA GLN A 65 -4.30 14.77 0.18
C GLN A 65 -3.79 16.19 0.34
N PHE A 66 -3.94 17.03 -0.70
CA PHE A 66 -3.38 18.40 -0.67
C PHE A 66 -4.11 19.39 -1.59
N PRO A 67 -4.03 20.69 -1.32
CA PRO A 67 -4.40 21.73 -2.27
C PRO A 67 -3.30 21.89 -3.32
N PHE A 68 -3.71 22.04 -4.59
CA PHE A 68 -2.79 22.15 -5.73
C PHE A 68 -2.15 23.54 -5.78
N TYR A 69 -1.06 23.74 -5.05
CA TYR A 69 -0.38 25.02 -4.96
C TYR A 69 0.73 25.12 -6.01
N TRP A 70 0.63 26.13 -6.85
CA TRP A 70 1.61 26.41 -7.90
C TRP A 70 1.95 25.14 -8.72
N TYR A 71 0.88 24.44 -9.12
CA TYR A 71 0.95 23.24 -9.98
C TYR A 71 1.70 22.05 -9.33
N SER A 72 1.80 22.03 -8.00
CA SER A 72 2.50 20.99 -7.24
C SER A 72 1.91 20.84 -5.83
N VAL A 73 2.63 20.12 -4.97
CA VAL A 73 2.31 19.95 -3.54
C VAL A 73 2.73 21.16 -2.72
N PRO A 74 2.07 21.44 -1.57
CA PRO A 74 2.52 22.47 -0.62
C PRO A 74 3.92 22.18 -0.07
N ALA A 75 4.62 23.24 0.35
CA ALA A 75 6.02 23.18 0.77
C ALA A 75 6.30 22.14 1.89
N LEU A 76 5.43 22.07 2.91
CA LEU A 76 5.58 21.11 3.99
C LEU A 76 5.43 19.66 3.50
N MET A 77 4.49 19.39 2.59
CA MET A 77 4.36 18.07 1.99
C MET A 77 5.58 17.71 1.13
N LYS A 78 6.14 18.67 0.39
CA LYS A 78 7.37 18.43 -0.37
C LYS A 78 8.53 18.07 0.55
N LYS A 79 8.68 18.81 1.66
CA LYS A 79 9.69 18.48 2.66
C LYS A 79 9.46 17.09 3.27
N TRP A 80 8.21 16.76 3.60
CA TRP A 80 7.86 15.42 4.08
C TRP A 80 8.26 14.33 3.07
N ILE A 81 7.96 14.53 1.78
CA ILE A 81 8.37 13.59 0.72
C ILE A 81 9.90 13.44 0.70
N ASP A 82 10.64 14.55 0.73
CA ASP A 82 12.10 14.55 0.62
C ASP A 82 12.78 13.85 1.81
N ASP A 83 12.23 13.99 3.01
CA ASP A 83 12.80 13.40 4.22
C ASP A 83 12.39 11.92 4.37
N VAL A 84 11.12 11.60 4.14
CA VAL A 84 10.54 10.27 4.45
C VAL A 84 10.87 9.24 3.36
N PHE A 85 10.88 9.65 2.07
CA PHE A 85 11.24 8.77 0.95
C PHE A 85 12.76 8.66 0.81
N SER A 86 13.41 8.24 1.87
CA SER A 86 14.87 8.21 2.00
C SER A 86 15.50 6.99 1.31
N PHE A 87 16.82 7.03 1.17
CA PHE A 87 17.63 5.92 0.68
C PHE A 87 17.48 4.69 1.59
N ASN A 88 17.39 3.50 0.99
CA ASN A 88 17.11 2.21 1.64
C ASN A 88 15.74 2.10 2.35
N PHE A 89 14.87 3.11 2.17
CA PHE A 89 13.46 3.00 2.53
C PHE A 89 12.58 2.97 1.27
N ALA A 90 12.61 4.01 0.46
CA ALA A 90 11.79 4.13 -0.75
C ALA A 90 12.53 3.80 -2.05
N TYR A 91 13.86 3.81 -2.04
CA TYR A 91 14.71 3.52 -3.18
C TYR A 91 16.10 3.03 -2.73
N GLY A 92 16.87 2.45 -3.66
CA GLY A 92 18.18 1.88 -3.37
C GLY A 92 18.12 0.36 -3.21
N PRO A 93 19.24 -0.30 -2.90
CA PRO A 93 19.32 -1.77 -2.86
C PRO A 93 18.36 -2.43 -1.85
N GLU A 94 18.08 -1.76 -0.72
CA GLU A 94 17.16 -2.23 0.32
C GLU A 94 15.88 -1.38 0.41
N GLY A 95 15.68 -0.48 -0.57
CA GLY A 95 14.61 0.52 -0.60
C GLY A 95 13.31 0.00 -1.20
N ASP A 96 12.80 -1.10 -0.71
CA ASP A 96 11.60 -1.81 -1.16
C ASP A 96 10.39 -1.69 -0.22
N LYS A 97 10.48 -0.85 0.80
CA LYS A 97 9.48 -0.78 1.89
C LYS A 97 8.10 -0.28 1.45
N LEU A 98 8.05 0.45 0.34
CA LEU A 98 6.80 0.95 -0.25
C LEU A 98 6.31 0.11 -1.45
N LYS A 99 7.10 -0.86 -1.87
CA LYS A 99 6.80 -1.68 -3.06
C LYS A 99 5.45 -2.39 -2.94
N GLY A 100 4.65 -2.29 -4.00
CA GLY A 100 3.35 -2.94 -4.10
C GLY A 100 2.24 -2.33 -3.24
N LYS A 101 2.48 -1.19 -2.56
CA LYS A 101 1.42 -0.41 -1.90
C LYS A 101 0.69 0.42 -2.95
N ASP A 102 -0.63 0.55 -2.80
CA ASP A 102 -1.43 1.41 -3.67
C ASP A 102 -1.23 2.88 -3.32
N PHE A 103 -1.03 3.71 -4.33
CA PHE A 103 -0.75 5.13 -4.15
C PHE A 103 -1.77 5.99 -4.87
N ILE A 104 -2.51 6.81 -4.13
CA ILE A 104 -3.53 7.73 -4.64
C ILE A 104 -3.09 9.17 -4.43
N ILE A 105 -3.14 9.97 -5.50
CA ILE A 105 -3.10 11.42 -5.39
C ILE A 105 -4.53 11.93 -5.25
N SER A 106 -4.77 12.71 -4.21
CA SER A 106 -6.03 13.41 -3.95
C SER A 106 -5.76 14.90 -3.83
N THR A 107 -6.25 15.70 -4.80
CA THR A 107 -5.93 17.13 -4.80
C THR A 107 -7.12 18.02 -5.15
N THR A 108 -7.21 19.14 -4.44
CA THR A 108 -8.20 20.19 -4.68
C THR A 108 -7.59 21.34 -5.45
N ILE A 109 -8.25 21.78 -6.53
CA ILE A 109 -7.75 22.75 -7.50
C ILE A 109 -8.63 23.99 -7.48
N GLY A 110 -8.04 25.17 -7.29
CA GLY A 110 -8.79 26.42 -7.25
C GLY A 110 -9.33 26.85 -8.62
N GLY A 111 -8.54 26.66 -9.69
CA GLY A 111 -8.90 27.03 -11.04
C GLY A 111 -9.99 26.15 -11.67
N PRO A 112 -10.76 26.67 -12.65
CA PRO A 112 -11.77 25.92 -13.36
C PRO A 112 -11.16 24.86 -14.29
N ALA A 113 -11.93 23.81 -14.62
CA ALA A 113 -11.43 22.65 -15.37
C ALA A 113 -10.93 23.04 -16.77
N GLU A 114 -11.62 23.93 -17.46
CA GLU A 114 -11.27 24.43 -18.80
C GLU A 114 -9.91 25.13 -18.87
N SER A 115 -9.38 25.60 -17.73
CA SER A 115 -8.04 26.17 -17.67
C SER A 115 -6.94 25.14 -17.83
N TYR A 116 -7.21 23.87 -17.51
CA TYR A 116 -6.23 22.76 -17.54
C TYR A 116 -6.36 21.94 -18.83
N ASP A 117 -6.30 22.62 -19.94
CA ASP A 117 -6.31 22.06 -21.29
C ASP A 117 -5.12 22.62 -22.07
N PRO A 118 -4.55 21.92 -23.08
CA PRO A 118 -3.45 22.44 -23.91
C PRO A 118 -3.74 23.80 -24.56
N LEU A 119 -5.01 24.11 -24.81
CA LEU A 119 -5.46 25.40 -25.34
C LEU A 119 -6.04 26.33 -24.24
N GLY A 120 -6.12 25.83 -23.00
CA GLY A 120 -6.57 26.59 -21.84
C GLY A 120 -5.49 27.52 -21.28
N TYR A 121 -5.84 28.29 -20.26
CA TYR A 121 -4.95 29.28 -19.64
C TYR A 121 -3.67 28.68 -19.05
N ASN A 122 -3.76 27.48 -18.48
CA ASN A 122 -2.61 26.77 -17.85
C ASN A 122 -1.80 25.92 -18.84
N HIS A 123 -2.27 25.71 -20.06
CA HIS A 123 -1.59 25.01 -21.15
C HIS A 123 -1.26 23.51 -20.91
N PHE A 124 -1.45 23.00 -19.69
CA PHE A 124 -1.19 21.61 -19.31
C PHE A 124 -2.40 21.03 -18.61
N THR A 125 -2.66 19.74 -18.84
CA THR A 125 -3.67 19.00 -18.06
C THR A 125 -3.20 18.78 -16.62
N VAL A 126 -4.14 18.51 -15.71
CA VAL A 126 -3.81 18.22 -14.31
C VAL A 126 -2.88 17.00 -14.24
N GLU A 127 -3.16 15.95 -15.01
CA GLU A 127 -2.35 14.73 -15.04
C GLU A 127 -0.91 15.03 -15.47
N GLN A 128 -0.70 15.88 -16.48
CA GLN A 128 0.66 16.27 -16.89
C GLN A 128 1.42 16.98 -15.78
N LEU A 129 0.74 17.83 -15.01
CA LEU A 129 1.33 18.56 -13.88
C LEU A 129 1.60 17.63 -12.67
N LEU A 130 0.91 16.49 -12.58
CA LEU A 130 1.12 15.47 -11.54
C LEU A 130 2.23 14.46 -11.89
N HIS A 131 2.80 14.46 -13.09
CA HIS A 131 3.86 13.51 -13.50
C HIS A 131 5.04 13.43 -12.51
N PRO A 132 5.53 14.51 -11.85
CA PRO A 132 6.61 14.38 -10.86
C PRO A 132 6.23 13.50 -9.67
N ILE A 133 4.98 13.59 -9.20
CA ILE A 133 4.47 12.77 -8.09
C ILE A 133 4.19 11.33 -8.55
N GLN A 134 3.69 11.17 -9.77
CA GLN A 134 3.54 9.86 -10.39
C GLN A 134 4.90 9.15 -10.54
N GLN A 135 5.93 9.85 -10.99
CA GLN A 135 7.29 9.32 -11.12
C GLN A 135 7.89 8.89 -9.77
N LEU A 136 7.58 9.64 -8.69
CA LEU A 136 7.96 9.27 -7.33
C LEU A 136 7.37 7.91 -6.94
N ALA A 137 6.09 7.69 -7.21
CA ALA A 137 5.42 6.41 -6.93
C ALA A 137 6.09 5.25 -7.69
N TYR A 138 6.41 5.44 -8.97
CA TYR A 138 7.09 4.42 -9.78
C TYR A 138 8.49 4.10 -9.27
N LEU A 139 9.27 5.13 -8.88
CA LEU A 139 10.61 4.91 -8.32
C LEU A 139 10.55 4.11 -7.01
N ALA A 140 9.56 4.39 -6.16
CA ALA A 140 9.33 3.69 -4.91
C ALA A 140 8.66 2.31 -5.09
N GLY A 141 8.38 1.88 -6.32
CA GLY A 141 7.74 0.60 -6.62
C GLY A 141 6.28 0.49 -6.20
N MET A 142 5.61 1.64 -5.98
CA MET A 142 4.20 1.69 -5.60
C MET A 142 3.29 1.52 -6.83
N ASN A 143 2.09 1.02 -6.60
CA ASN A 143 1.04 0.91 -7.61
C ASN A 143 0.32 2.26 -7.75
N TYR A 144 0.72 3.07 -8.72
CA TYR A 144 0.08 4.36 -8.97
C TYR A 144 -1.35 4.18 -9.45
N GLN A 145 -2.30 4.70 -8.67
CA GLN A 145 -3.72 4.66 -8.97
C GLN A 145 -4.19 5.93 -9.69
N LYS A 146 -5.38 5.85 -10.31
CA LYS A 146 -5.96 7.01 -10.96
C LYS A 146 -6.10 8.17 -9.95
N PRO A 147 -5.53 9.37 -10.23
CA PRO A 147 -5.63 10.49 -9.30
C PRO A 147 -7.07 10.97 -9.16
N VAL A 148 -7.44 11.38 -7.96
CA VAL A 148 -8.71 12.06 -7.68
C VAL A 148 -8.43 13.54 -7.55
N TYR A 149 -9.01 14.35 -8.44
CA TYR A 149 -8.91 15.79 -8.34
C TYR A 149 -10.26 16.45 -8.64
N THR A 150 -10.45 17.65 -8.12
CA THR A 150 -11.65 18.48 -8.33
C THR A 150 -11.26 19.92 -8.54
N ASN A 151 -11.77 20.49 -9.62
CA ASN A 151 -11.56 21.87 -10.00
C ASN A 151 -12.61 22.83 -9.39
N GLY A 152 -12.27 24.11 -9.33
CA GLY A 152 -13.17 25.14 -8.81
C GLY A 152 -13.45 25.01 -7.31
N MET A 153 -12.44 24.60 -6.53
CA MET A 153 -12.53 24.31 -5.10
C MET A 153 -12.20 25.51 -4.19
N VAL A 154 -12.19 26.71 -4.74
CA VAL A 154 -11.98 27.95 -3.99
C VAL A 154 -13.31 28.67 -3.78
N TYR A 155 -13.55 29.10 -2.54
CA TYR A 155 -14.60 30.01 -2.16
C TYR A 155 -14.01 31.39 -1.83
N ILE A 156 -14.48 32.43 -2.51
CA ILE A 156 -14.14 33.82 -2.22
C ILE A 156 -15.48 34.58 -2.02
N PRO A 157 -15.79 35.04 -0.80
CA PRO A 157 -17.06 35.68 -0.50
C PRO A 157 -17.42 36.80 -1.50
N GLY A 158 -18.60 36.68 -2.13
CA GLY A 158 -19.10 37.66 -3.08
C GLY A 158 -18.39 37.73 -4.44
N VAL A 159 -17.38 36.89 -4.67
CA VAL A 159 -16.56 36.90 -5.92
C VAL A 159 -16.61 35.56 -6.66
N TYR A 160 -16.36 34.46 -5.98
CA TYR A 160 -16.22 33.15 -6.65
C TYR A 160 -16.76 32.01 -5.82
N ASN A 161 -17.67 31.24 -6.41
CA ASN A 161 -18.40 30.12 -5.79
C ASN A 161 -19.22 30.50 -4.54
N THR A 162 -19.85 29.52 -3.92
CA THR A 162 -20.44 29.63 -2.60
C THR A 162 -19.73 28.64 -1.68
N GLN A 163 -19.75 28.88 -0.37
CA GLN A 163 -19.16 27.95 0.60
C GLN A 163 -19.84 26.58 0.50
N GLU A 164 -21.17 26.54 0.50
CA GLU A 164 -21.95 25.31 0.37
C GLU A 164 -21.61 24.53 -0.91
N GLY A 165 -21.48 25.24 -2.04
CA GLY A 165 -21.14 24.61 -3.33
C GLY A 165 -19.73 23.98 -3.34
N VAL A 166 -18.73 24.61 -2.69
CA VAL A 166 -17.40 23.98 -2.60
C VAL A 166 -17.34 22.85 -1.58
N GLU A 167 -18.14 22.92 -0.53
CA GLU A 167 -18.29 21.82 0.45
C GLU A 167 -19.01 20.61 -0.17
N GLU A 168 -20.04 20.81 -1.02
CA GLU A 168 -20.69 19.74 -1.77
C GLU A 168 -19.72 19.06 -2.73
N LYS A 169 -18.95 19.83 -3.51
CA LYS A 169 -17.88 19.29 -4.36
C LYS A 169 -16.83 18.52 -3.55
N ALA A 170 -16.56 18.95 -2.31
CA ALA A 170 -15.62 18.26 -1.43
C ALA A 170 -16.17 16.90 -0.95
N ARG A 171 -17.47 16.81 -0.70
CA ARG A 171 -18.13 15.51 -0.41
C ARG A 171 -18.08 14.56 -1.61
N ASP A 172 -18.44 15.03 -2.81
CA ASP A 172 -18.34 14.24 -4.04
C ASP A 172 -16.89 13.78 -4.31
N HIS A 173 -15.92 14.61 -3.98
CA HIS A 173 -14.51 14.25 -4.06
C HIS A 173 -14.16 13.13 -3.08
N ALA A 174 -14.60 13.24 -1.83
CA ALA A 174 -14.39 12.22 -0.80
C ALA A 174 -15.06 10.89 -1.18
N ASP A 175 -16.29 10.91 -1.69
CA ASP A 175 -17.01 9.71 -2.16
C ASP A 175 -16.21 8.95 -3.20
N ARG A 176 -15.59 9.64 -4.16
CA ARG A 176 -14.74 9.00 -5.19
C ARG A 176 -13.51 8.33 -4.59
N ILE A 177 -12.90 8.93 -3.55
CA ILE A 177 -11.77 8.32 -2.84
C ILE A 177 -12.25 7.10 -2.06
N VAL A 178 -13.36 7.20 -1.31
CA VAL A 178 -13.94 6.09 -0.54
C VAL A 178 -14.22 4.90 -1.45
N GLN A 179 -14.87 5.13 -2.61
CA GLN A 179 -15.15 4.07 -3.60
C GLN A 179 -13.86 3.43 -4.12
N GLN A 180 -12.84 4.24 -4.44
CA GLN A 180 -11.57 3.72 -4.93
C GLN A 180 -10.83 2.92 -3.86
N VAL A 181 -10.78 3.40 -2.62
CA VAL A 181 -10.18 2.69 -1.48
C VAL A 181 -10.91 1.37 -1.20
N SER A 182 -12.24 1.39 -1.16
CA SER A 182 -13.03 0.18 -0.98
C SER A 182 -12.73 -0.86 -2.06
N HIS A 183 -12.70 -0.44 -3.32
CA HIS A 183 -12.34 -1.32 -4.43
C HIS A 183 -10.94 -1.93 -4.25
N LEU A 184 -9.94 -1.13 -3.87
CA LEU A 184 -8.57 -1.59 -3.67
C LEU A 184 -8.46 -2.57 -2.50
N LEU A 185 -9.13 -2.29 -1.37
CA LEU A 185 -9.08 -3.14 -0.18
C LEU A 185 -9.91 -4.43 -0.32
N GLU A 186 -10.97 -4.40 -1.15
CA GLU A 186 -11.86 -5.53 -1.38
C GLU A 186 -11.46 -6.38 -2.59
N SER A 187 -10.55 -5.91 -3.41
CA SER A 187 -10.11 -6.66 -4.59
C SER A 187 -9.49 -8.00 -4.18
N SER A 188 -9.69 -9.02 -5.01
CA SER A 188 -9.07 -10.33 -4.82
C SER A 188 -7.55 -10.23 -4.71
N GLU A 189 -6.95 -9.37 -5.53
CA GLU A 189 -5.50 -9.12 -5.54
C GLU A 189 -5.01 -8.54 -4.22
N ALA A 190 -5.70 -7.53 -3.66
CA ALA A 190 -5.35 -6.93 -2.38
C ALA A 190 -5.47 -7.94 -1.24
N LYS A 191 -6.54 -8.73 -1.21
CA LYS A 191 -6.74 -9.79 -0.21
C LYS A 191 -5.66 -10.86 -0.26
N ILE A 192 -5.28 -11.29 -1.48
CA ILE A 192 -4.23 -12.28 -1.68
C ILE A 192 -2.86 -11.70 -1.31
N THR A 193 -2.58 -10.47 -1.68
CA THR A 193 -1.35 -9.78 -1.29
C THR A 193 -1.23 -9.65 0.23
N ALA A 194 -2.32 -9.34 0.92
CA ALA A 194 -2.37 -9.30 2.37
C ALA A 194 -2.13 -10.71 3.00
N LEU A 195 -2.73 -11.75 2.42
CA LEU A 195 -2.48 -13.14 2.82
C LEU A 195 -0.98 -13.49 2.72
N VAL A 196 -0.34 -13.18 1.59
CA VAL A 196 1.09 -13.45 1.35
C VAL A 196 1.97 -12.76 2.40
N ARG A 197 1.71 -11.49 2.69
CA ARG A 197 2.47 -10.74 3.71
C ARG A 197 2.28 -11.34 5.10
N THR A 198 1.04 -11.62 5.50
CA THR A 198 0.75 -12.25 6.79
C THR A 198 1.40 -13.63 6.91
N TRP A 199 1.40 -14.41 5.83
CA TRP A 199 2.07 -15.71 5.79
C TRP A 199 3.56 -15.59 6.12
N PHE A 200 4.30 -14.73 5.42
CA PHE A 200 5.75 -14.57 5.66
C PHE A 200 6.05 -13.94 7.02
N GLU A 201 5.24 -13.01 7.50
CA GLU A 201 5.37 -12.47 8.87
C GLU A 201 5.27 -13.56 9.96
N GLN A 202 4.44 -14.59 9.74
CA GLN A 202 4.34 -15.73 10.66
C GLN A 202 5.47 -16.76 10.43
N MET A 203 5.82 -17.01 9.16
CA MET A 203 6.94 -17.89 8.82
C MET A 203 8.26 -17.40 9.38
N ASP A 204 8.50 -16.09 9.40
CA ASP A 204 9.72 -15.49 9.95
C ASP A 204 9.88 -15.76 11.45
N LYS A 205 8.77 -15.82 12.20
CA LYS A 205 8.79 -16.08 13.64
C LYS A 205 9.07 -17.53 14.00
N LEU A 206 8.67 -18.48 13.15
CA LEU A 206 8.75 -19.93 13.39
C LEU A 206 8.20 -20.34 14.76
N GLU A 207 7.01 -19.82 15.14
CA GLU A 207 6.36 -20.14 16.43
C GLU A 207 6.02 -21.62 16.54
N GLU A 208 5.80 -22.13 17.79
CA GLU A 208 5.53 -23.55 18.00
C GLU A 208 4.17 -23.98 17.44
N ASP A 209 3.18 -23.11 17.52
CA ASP A 209 1.83 -23.40 17.09
C ASP A 209 1.66 -23.17 15.58
N SER A 210 1.65 -24.29 14.82
CA SER A 210 1.33 -24.23 13.38
C SER A 210 -0.13 -23.87 13.09
N GLY A 211 -1.02 -23.91 14.10
CA GLY A 211 -2.45 -23.61 13.98
C GLY A 211 -2.73 -22.19 13.52
N ILE A 212 -1.80 -21.26 13.71
CA ILE A 212 -1.90 -19.87 13.22
C ILE A 212 -2.03 -19.78 11.68
N PHE A 213 -1.53 -20.80 10.95
CA PHE A 213 -1.61 -20.85 9.48
C PHE A 213 -2.90 -21.52 8.97
N HIS A 214 -3.57 -22.34 9.79
CA HIS A 214 -4.73 -23.13 9.33
C HIS A 214 -5.85 -22.26 8.70
N PRO A 215 -6.17 -21.05 9.21
CA PRO A 215 -7.15 -20.18 8.56
C PRO A 215 -6.78 -19.72 7.14
N MET A 216 -5.48 -19.72 6.81
CA MET A 216 -4.94 -19.32 5.52
C MET A 216 -4.87 -20.47 4.51
N LEU A 217 -5.13 -21.71 4.94
CA LEU A 217 -5.01 -22.91 4.12
C LEU A 217 -6.36 -23.53 3.83
N ARG A 218 -6.48 -24.18 2.68
CA ARG A 218 -7.55 -25.14 2.45
C ARG A 218 -7.25 -26.45 3.18
N ASN A 219 -8.29 -27.19 3.54
CA ASN A 219 -8.12 -28.48 4.22
C ASN A 219 -7.35 -29.52 3.39
N ASP A 220 -7.43 -29.40 2.07
CA ASP A 220 -6.81 -30.26 1.06
C ASP A 220 -5.56 -29.63 0.42
N VAL A 221 -4.96 -28.64 1.05
CA VAL A 221 -3.78 -27.92 0.55
C VAL A 221 -2.67 -28.86 0.11
N VAL A 222 -2.00 -28.55 -0.99
CA VAL A 222 -0.83 -29.28 -1.48
C VAL A 222 0.39 -28.38 -1.40
N ILE A 223 1.43 -28.81 -0.68
CA ILE A 223 2.69 -28.08 -0.58
C ILE A 223 3.76 -28.87 -1.32
N THR A 224 4.39 -28.22 -2.29
CA THR A 224 5.53 -28.75 -3.05
C THR A 224 6.76 -27.90 -2.73
N ALA A 225 7.68 -28.45 -2.01
CA ALA A 225 8.90 -27.78 -1.55
C ALA A 225 10.14 -28.64 -1.89
N PRO A 226 11.35 -28.11 -1.79
CA PRO A 226 12.57 -28.88 -1.98
C PRO A 226 12.66 -30.15 -1.10
N GLU A 227 12.02 -30.13 0.06
CA GLU A 227 11.98 -31.24 1.01
C GLU A 227 11.00 -32.35 0.60
N GLY A 228 10.06 -32.06 -0.31
CA GLY A 228 9.07 -33.04 -0.76
C GLY A 228 7.69 -32.46 -1.03
N GLU A 229 6.71 -33.36 -1.16
CA GLU A 229 5.29 -33.02 -1.31
C GLU A 229 4.52 -33.39 -0.06
N PHE A 230 3.69 -32.47 0.44
CA PHE A 230 2.91 -32.59 1.66
C PHE A 230 1.44 -32.25 1.37
N GLN A 231 0.52 -33.08 1.87
CA GLN A 231 -0.91 -32.96 1.55
C GLN A 231 -1.76 -32.71 2.79
N GLY A 232 -2.70 -31.77 2.66
CA GLY A 232 -3.64 -31.38 3.69
C GLY A 232 -2.99 -30.68 4.88
N ILE A 233 -3.81 -30.36 5.87
CA ILE A 233 -3.34 -29.67 7.11
C ILE A 233 -2.32 -30.52 7.87
N ALA A 234 -2.47 -31.84 7.88
CA ALA A 234 -1.50 -32.73 8.54
C ALA A 234 -0.13 -32.66 7.86
N GLY A 235 -0.10 -32.73 6.52
CA GLY A 235 1.14 -32.61 5.76
C GLY A 235 1.79 -31.24 5.95
N PHE A 236 1.00 -30.14 5.98
CA PHE A 236 1.52 -28.82 6.31
C PHE A 236 2.20 -28.80 7.69
N ASN A 237 1.56 -29.38 8.71
CA ASN A 237 2.12 -29.40 10.06
C ASN A 237 3.46 -30.19 10.10
N ASP A 238 3.56 -31.29 9.35
CA ASP A 238 4.81 -32.08 9.26
C ASP A 238 5.92 -31.26 8.56
N TRP A 239 5.60 -30.59 7.45
CA TRP A 239 6.54 -29.70 6.76
C TRP A 239 6.98 -28.53 7.64
N TYR A 240 6.05 -27.86 8.31
CA TYR A 240 6.36 -26.74 9.19
C TYR A 240 7.25 -27.15 10.37
N LYS A 241 7.01 -28.35 10.92
CA LYS A 241 7.88 -28.94 11.95
C LYS A 241 9.31 -29.15 11.42
N MET A 242 9.48 -29.66 10.20
CA MET A 242 10.80 -29.82 9.57
C MET A 242 11.51 -28.48 9.40
N LEU A 243 10.79 -27.42 9.00
CA LEU A 243 11.37 -26.07 8.90
C LEU A 243 11.88 -25.58 10.26
N ARG A 244 11.12 -25.78 11.34
CA ARG A 244 11.53 -25.42 12.70
C ARG A 244 12.71 -26.23 13.24
N GLU A 245 12.87 -27.47 12.80
CA GLU A 245 14.05 -28.29 13.12
C GLU A 245 15.29 -27.85 12.31
N THR A 246 15.09 -27.25 11.14
CA THR A 246 16.15 -26.81 10.24
C THR A 246 16.62 -25.38 10.52
N PHE A 247 15.70 -24.44 10.73
CA PHE A 247 16.00 -23.01 10.85
C PHE A 247 15.78 -22.48 12.26
N LYS A 248 16.57 -21.48 12.64
CA LYS A 248 16.33 -20.68 13.84
C LYS A 248 15.17 -19.71 13.64
N PRO A 249 14.43 -19.36 14.71
CA PRO A 249 13.44 -18.27 14.66
C PRO A 249 14.04 -16.93 14.22
N ASN A 250 13.19 -16.02 13.75
CA ASN A 250 13.53 -14.70 13.19
C ASN A 250 14.30 -14.79 11.87
N CYS A 251 13.83 -15.67 10.98
CA CYS A 251 14.17 -15.61 9.57
C CYS A 251 13.67 -14.30 8.94
N THR A 252 14.08 -14.04 7.72
CA THR A 252 13.57 -12.90 6.95
C THR A 252 13.22 -13.36 5.54
N HIS A 253 11.95 -13.23 5.18
CA HIS A 253 11.48 -13.40 3.81
C HIS A 253 11.31 -12.02 3.15
N GLN A 254 12.29 -11.61 2.35
CA GLN A 254 12.20 -10.39 1.57
C GLN A 254 11.40 -10.65 0.29
N LEU A 255 10.18 -10.12 0.22
CA LEU A 255 9.32 -10.23 -0.95
C LEU A 255 9.80 -9.27 -2.04
N GLU A 256 10.59 -9.78 -3.00
CA GLU A 256 11.12 -8.97 -4.11
C GLU A 256 10.06 -8.67 -5.17
N GLN A 257 9.11 -9.62 -5.39
CA GLN A 257 8.03 -9.45 -6.36
C GLN A 257 6.80 -10.25 -5.92
N ILE A 258 5.64 -9.69 -6.17
CA ILE A 258 4.35 -10.36 -6.12
C ILE A 258 3.53 -9.96 -7.34
N VAL A 259 2.98 -10.95 -8.04
CA VAL A 259 2.06 -10.76 -9.17
C VAL A 259 0.88 -11.70 -8.97
N VAL A 260 -0.31 -11.15 -8.86
CA VAL A 260 -1.55 -11.94 -8.75
C VAL A 260 -2.26 -11.94 -10.08
N LYS A 261 -2.61 -13.11 -10.60
CA LYS A 261 -3.33 -13.29 -11.86
C LYS A 261 -4.59 -14.10 -11.62
N GLN A 262 -5.69 -13.72 -12.20
CA GLN A 262 -6.88 -14.55 -12.20
C GLN A 262 -6.78 -15.66 -13.26
N GLN A 263 -7.05 -16.89 -12.85
CA GLN A 263 -7.07 -18.08 -13.73
C GLN A 263 -8.36 -18.87 -13.51
N GLY A 264 -9.38 -18.59 -14.32
CA GLY A 264 -10.71 -19.14 -14.12
C GLY A 264 -11.35 -18.62 -12.84
N GLU A 265 -11.76 -19.51 -11.94
CA GLU A 265 -12.32 -19.16 -10.61
C GLU A 265 -11.22 -18.98 -9.53
N ALA A 266 -10.02 -19.49 -9.77
CA ALA A 266 -8.89 -19.37 -8.85
C ALA A 266 -7.98 -18.20 -9.22
N HIS A 267 -7.08 -17.85 -8.29
CA HIS A 267 -6.02 -16.87 -8.49
C HIS A 267 -4.65 -17.54 -8.33
N ILE A 268 -3.71 -17.15 -9.18
CA ILE A 268 -2.30 -17.56 -9.06
C ILE A 268 -1.49 -16.37 -8.56
N ALA A 269 -0.84 -16.54 -7.42
CA ALA A 269 0.15 -15.58 -6.93
C ALA A 269 1.55 -16.10 -7.26
N GLU A 270 2.25 -15.38 -8.14
CA GLU A 270 3.65 -15.62 -8.49
C GLU A 270 4.52 -14.71 -7.62
N LEU A 271 5.41 -15.30 -6.84
CA LEU A 271 6.25 -14.59 -5.88
C LEU A 271 7.72 -14.79 -6.20
N ARG A 272 8.51 -13.77 -5.93
CA ARG A 272 9.97 -13.87 -5.87
C ARG A 272 10.42 -13.44 -4.50
N VAL A 273 11.01 -14.35 -3.76
CA VAL A 273 11.29 -14.20 -2.33
C VAL A 273 12.74 -14.52 -2.05
N ARG A 274 13.39 -13.66 -1.28
CA ARG A 274 14.74 -13.92 -0.75
C ARG A 274 14.63 -14.35 0.70
N LEU A 275 15.00 -15.60 0.96
CA LEU A 275 15.10 -16.13 2.32
C LEU A 275 16.49 -15.85 2.87
N ILE A 276 16.53 -15.14 4.00
CA ILE A 276 17.73 -14.93 4.83
C ILE A 276 17.45 -15.60 6.18
N ALA A 277 18.23 -16.63 6.49
CA ALA A 277 18.02 -17.43 7.68
C ALA A 277 19.35 -17.98 8.24
N GLU A 278 19.31 -18.47 9.46
CA GLU A 278 20.38 -19.27 10.07
C GLU A 278 19.83 -20.64 10.40
N THR A 279 20.57 -21.70 10.05
CA THR A 279 20.18 -23.06 10.44
C THR A 279 20.42 -23.29 11.91
N THR A 280 19.78 -24.31 12.48
CA THR A 280 20.02 -24.76 13.87
C THR A 280 21.47 -25.19 14.10
N GLN A 281 22.21 -25.52 13.01
CA GLN A 281 23.63 -25.90 13.05
C GLN A 281 24.57 -24.68 12.90
N GLY A 282 24.02 -23.48 12.71
CA GLY A 282 24.79 -22.22 12.62
C GLY A 282 25.24 -21.84 11.21
N GLU A 283 24.69 -22.46 10.16
CA GLU A 283 24.97 -22.09 8.78
C GLU A 283 24.07 -20.92 8.36
N SER A 284 24.64 -19.93 7.69
CA SER A 284 23.90 -18.79 7.12
C SER A 284 23.33 -19.16 5.77
N ILE A 285 22.04 -18.90 5.57
CA ILE A 285 21.30 -19.11 4.32
C ILE A 285 20.93 -17.73 3.74
N ASN A 286 21.20 -17.55 2.45
CA ASN A 286 20.72 -16.42 1.66
C ASN A 286 20.40 -16.94 0.27
N VAL A 287 19.16 -17.33 0.05
CA VAL A 287 18.70 -17.94 -1.20
C VAL A 287 17.53 -17.17 -1.78
N LEU A 288 17.48 -17.12 -3.11
CA LEU A 288 16.36 -16.59 -3.85
C LEU A 288 15.49 -17.76 -4.32
N VAL A 289 14.20 -17.67 -4.08
CA VAL A 289 13.21 -18.66 -4.50
C VAL A 289 12.12 -18.00 -5.34
N ASN A 290 11.58 -18.77 -6.28
CA ASN A 290 10.31 -18.46 -6.91
C ASN A 290 9.22 -19.32 -6.24
N GLU A 291 8.09 -18.71 -5.95
CA GLU A 291 6.95 -19.41 -5.41
C GLU A 291 5.72 -19.19 -6.30
N GLU A 292 4.92 -20.21 -6.43
CA GLU A 292 3.63 -20.17 -7.11
C GLU A 292 2.56 -20.69 -6.14
N TRP A 293 1.62 -19.83 -5.80
CA TRP A 293 0.49 -20.19 -4.95
C TRP A 293 -0.79 -20.17 -5.77
N LYS A 294 -1.56 -21.24 -5.70
CA LYS A 294 -2.95 -21.22 -6.14
C LYS A 294 -3.81 -20.86 -4.94
N VAL A 295 -4.59 -19.80 -5.08
CA VAL A 295 -5.41 -19.23 -4.01
C VAL A 295 -6.87 -19.23 -4.44
N ASP A 296 -7.73 -19.77 -3.60
CA ASP A 296 -9.18 -19.73 -3.72
C ASP A 296 -9.75 -18.65 -2.79
N LEU A 297 -10.88 -18.06 -3.18
CA LEU A 297 -11.62 -17.09 -2.37
C LEU A 297 -12.85 -17.77 -1.76
N ASP A 298 -12.67 -18.50 -0.67
CA ASP A 298 -13.77 -19.11 0.07
C ASP A 298 -14.54 -18.05 0.88
N ASN A 299 -15.78 -17.80 0.49
CA ASN A 299 -16.63 -16.74 1.07
C ASN A 299 -15.95 -15.36 1.07
N GLY A 300 -15.15 -15.07 0.03
CA GLY A 300 -14.40 -13.82 -0.11
C GLY A 300 -13.13 -13.69 0.74
N GLN A 301 -12.74 -14.78 1.44
CA GLN A 301 -11.48 -14.87 2.17
C GLN A 301 -10.48 -15.74 1.40
N PRO A 302 -9.24 -15.27 1.19
CA PRO A 302 -8.26 -16.02 0.43
C PRO A 302 -7.72 -17.20 1.26
N ARG A 303 -7.69 -18.40 0.63
CA ARG A 303 -7.08 -19.61 1.19
C ARG A 303 -6.18 -20.27 0.16
N ILE A 304 -5.01 -20.70 0.60
CA ILE A 304 -4.02 -21.38 -0.25
C ILE A 304 -4.52 -22.81 -0.54
N GLU A 305 -4.73 -23.10 -1.82
CA GLU A 305 -5.05 -24.43 -2.34
C GLU A 305 -3.77 -25.22 -2.65
N SER A 306 -2.78 -24.56 -3.29
CA SER A 306 -1.46 -25.13 -3.47
C SER A 306 -0.37 -24.09 -3.25
N TYR A 307 0.76 -24.56 -2.73
CA TYR A 307 1.97 -23.79 -2.45
C TYR A 307 3.15 -24.52 -3.07
N LYS A 308 3.81 -23.89 -4.02
CA LYS A 308 4.99 -24.46 -4.66
C LYS A 308 6.16 -23.50 -4.48
N VAL A 309 7.31 -24.02 -4.05
CA VAL A 309 8.55 -23.27 -3.92
C VAL A 309 9.69 -23.95 -4.66
N GLU A 310 10.42 -23.18 -5.47
CA GLU A 310 11.55 -23.65 -6.26
C GLU A 310 12.74 -22.71 -6.08
N PRO A 311 13.94 -23.21 -5.74
CA PRO A 311 15.14 -22.39 -5.72
C PRO A 311 15.45 -21.82 -7.10
N VAL A 312 15.85 -20.57 -7.16
CA VAL A 312 16.37 -19.96 -8.40
C VAL A 312 17.77 -20.49 -8.61
N VAL A 313 17.93 -21.38 -9.61
CA VAL A 313 19.26 -21.89 -10.02
C VAL A 313 20.00 -20.73 -10.67
N SER A 314 21.10 -20.30 -10.08
CA SER A 314 22.01 -19.25 -10.58
C SER A 314 22.86 -19.72 -11.76
#